data_00c0b6c6427c76d4fd17504df002e31f
#
_entry.id   00c0b6c6427c76d4fd17504df002e31f
#
_cell.length_a   1.000
_cell.length_b   1.000
_cell.length_c   1.000
_cell.angle_alpha   90.00
_cell.angle_beta   90.00
_cell.angle_gamma   90.00
#
_symmetry.space_group_name_H-M   'P 1'
#
loop_
_entity.id
_entity.type
_entity.pdbx_description
1 polymer ?
#
loop_
_entity_poly.entity_id
_entity_poly.type
_entity_poly.pdbx_seq_one_letter_code
_entity_poly.pdbx_strand_id
1 'polypeptide(L)'
;MKKLFLMFTMAGAMLFAGAQEAQQGTPAPDPNAPEFKWDNTTIDFGTVTKGDENNSTRMFKFTNTGKSPLIISSCRGSCGCTVPTCPTEPILPGKGGEIKVHYDINRVGPFTKTVTVTSNAKNANETLKITGTVNDPSAGQPAPANEPATTQPH
;
A
#
# COMPACT_ATOMS: atom_id res chain seq x y z
N MET A 1 61.91 27.67 62.31
CA MET A 1 62.23 26.23 62.18
C MET A 1 60.93 25.47 61.91
N LYS A 2 60.88 24.77 60.90
CA LYS A 2 59.97 23.70 60.47
C LYS A 2 59.34 23.95 59.16
N LYS A 3 59.89 23.20 58.24
CA LYS A 3 59.58 23.19 56.77
C LYS A 3 58.24 22.54 56.57
N LEU A 4 57.38 23.25 55.81
CA LEU A 4 56.07 22.74 55.35
C LEU A 4 56.25 22.18 53.94
N PHE A 5 56.08 20.87 53.81
CA PHE A 5 56.14 20.18 52.52
C PHE A 5 54.74 20.16 51.90
N LEU A 6 54.57 20.90 50.82
CA LEU A 6 53.30 20.95 50.09
C LEU A 6 53.33 19.86 48.99
N MET A 7 52.63 18.75 49.20
CA MET A 7 52.41 17.76 48.17
C MET A 7 51.19 18.16 47.31
N PHE A 8 51.46 18.46 46.07
CA PHE A 8 50.46 18.78 45.02
C PHE A 8 50.05 17.46 44.35
N THR A 9 48.88 16.89 44.73
CA THR A 9 48.32 15.75 44.03
C THR A 9 47.38 16.26 42.93
N MET A 10 47.84 16.10 41.70
CA MET A 10 47.10 16.42 40.49
C MET A 10 46.11 15.28 40.21
N ALA A 11 44.81 15.47 40.58
CA ALA A 11 43.73 14.57 40.19
C ALA A 11 43.21 14.93 38.82
N GLY A 12 43.55 14.08 37.85
CA GLY A 12 43.01 14.22 36.46
C GLY A 12 41.52 13.84 36.42
N ALA A 13 40.67 14.83 36.18
CA ALA A 13 39.28 14.61 35.87
C ALA A 13 39.15 14.20 34.43
N MET A 14 38.94 12.89 34.14
CA MET A 14 38.47 12.41 32.85
C MET A 14 37.01 12.77 32.68
N LEU A 15 36.75 13.74 31.83
CA LEU A 15 35.42 14.05 31.33
C LEU A 15 35.00 12.95 30.33
N PHE A 16 34.22 11.99 30.80
CA PHE A 16 33.46 11.14 29.93
C PHE A 16 32.31 11.97 29.34
N ALA A 17 32.52 12.45 28.11
CA ALA A 17 31.43 12.94 27.27
C ALA A 17 30.57 11.74 26.88
N GLY A 18 29.55 11.42 27.69
CA GLY A 18 28.52 10.48 27.31
C GLY A 18 27.74 11.05 26.12
N ALA A 19 27.95 10.50 24.95
CA ALA A 19 27.03 10.72 23.83
C ALA A 19 25.67 10.15 24.26
N GLN A 20 24.73 11.04 24.59
CA GLN A 20 23.33 10.69 24.71
C GLN A 20 22.83 10.44 23.30
N GLU A 21 22.81 9.16 22.90
CA GLU A 21 21.94 8.72 21.81
C GLU A 21 20.52 9.12 22.18
N ALA A 22 19.99 10.11 21.45
CA ALA A 22 18.60 10.50 21.53
C ALA A 22 17.79 9.27 21.05
N GLN A 23 17.31 8.48 22.01
CA GLN A 23 16.24 7.51 21.77
C GLN A 23 15.04 8.32 21.27
N GLN A 24 14.85 8.32 19.96
CA GLN A 24 13.59 8.74 19.35
C GLN A 24 12.52 7.78 19.84
N GLY A 25 11.95 8.11 20.99
CA GLY A 25 10.79 7.44 21.51
C GLY A 25 9.69 7.50 20.44
N THR A 26 9.12 6.38 20.10
CA THR A 26 7.92 6.29 19.26
C THR A 26 6.90 7.28 19.83
N PRO A 27 6.42 8.27 19.05
CA PRO A 27 5.45 9.24 19.58
C PRO A 27 4.27 8.48 20.18
N ALA A 28 3.83 8.88 21.36
CA ALA A 28 2.64 8.31 21.97
C ALA A 28 1.46 8.43 20.99
N PRO A 29 0.60 7.40 20.85
CA PRO A 29 -0.53 7.45 19.94
C PRO A 29 -1.41 8.66 20.25
N ASP A 30 -1.57 9.56 19.27
CA ASP A 30 -2.48 10.70 19.39
C ASP A 30 -3.93 10.17 19.49
N PRO A 31 -4.65 10.39 20.60
CA PRO A 31 -6.02 9.93 20.75
C PRO A 31 -6.99 10.57 19.74
N ASN A 32 -6.59 11.70 19.15
CA ASN A 32 -7.36 12.42 18.16
C ASN A 32 -6.97 12.09 16.71
N ALA A 33 -5.92 11.28 16.51
CA ALA A 33 -5.47 10.91 15.17
C ALA A 33 -6.62 10.31 14.33
N PRO A 34 -6.62 10.53 13.00
CA PRO A 34 -7.59 9.90 12.12
C PRO A 34 -7.43 8.38 12.13
N GLU A 35 -8.48 7.68 11.75
CA GLU A 35 -8.50 6.22 11.77
C GLU A 35 -9.34 5.67 10.61
N PHE A 36 -8.80 4.71 9.87
CA PHE A 36 -9.57 3.98 8.87
C PHE A 36 -10.48 2.95 9.51
N LYS A 37 -11.75 3.00 9.15
CA LYS A 37 -12.67 1.88 9.28
C LYS A 37 -13.06 1.43 7.89
N TRP A 38 -12.52 0.31 7.46
CA TRP A 38 -12.83 -0.29 6.16
C TRP A 38 -14.13 -1.08 6.19
N ASP A 39 -14.91 -1.01 5.12
CA ASP A 39 -16.05 -1.91 4.92
C ASP A 39 -15.52 -3.32 4.61
N ASN A 40 -14.52 -3.41 3.75
CA ASN A 40 -13.80 -4.62 3.40
C ASN A 40 -12.35 -4.29 3.05
N THR A 41 -11.40 -5.11 3.47
CA THR A 41 -9.97 -5.02 3.10
C THR A 41 -9.59 -6.05 2.03
N THR A 42 -10.52 -6.93 1.66
CA THR A 42 -10.34 -7.91 0.58
C THR A 42 -11.56 -7.89 -0.32
N ILE A 43 -11.33 -7.82 -1.62
CA ILE A 43 -12.37 -7.90 -2.64
C ILE A 43 -12.02 -8.98 -3.66
N ASP A 44 -12.98 -9.87 -3.90
CA ASP A 44 -12.88 -10.84 -4.99
C ASP A 44 -13.54 -10.28 -6.25
N PHE A 45 -12.78 -10.28 -7.34
CA PHE A 45 -13.28 -9.93 -8.67
C PHE A 45 -14.14 -11.06 -9.26
N GLY A 46 -14.03 -12.27 -8.69
CA GLY A 46 -14.61 -13.48 -9.26
C GLY A 46 -13.91 -13.86 -10.56
N THR A 47 -14.68 -14.42 -11.49
CA THR A 47 -14.20 -14.70 -12.84
C THR A 47 -14.55 -13.54 -13.77
N VAL A 48 -13.53 -12.90 -14.32
CA VAL A 48 -13.67 -11.80 -15.30
C VAL A 48 -13.17 -12.24 -16.66
N THR A 49 -13.72 -11.66 -17.72
CA THR A 49 -13.33 -11.96 -19.10
C THR A 49 -12.21 -11.01 -19.53
N LYS A 50 -11.18 -11.54 -20.17
CA LYS A 50 -10.10 -10.76 -20.76
C LYS A 50 -10.67 -9.67 -21.70
N GLY A 51 -10.21 -8.43 -21.53
CA GLY A 51 -10.64 -7.28 -22.32
C GLY A 51 -11.99 -6.66 -21.92
N ASP A 52 -12.70 -7.20 -20.91
CA ASP A 52 -13.92 -6.59 -20.38
C ASP A 52 -13.59 -5.51 -19.35
N GLU A 53 -13.22 -4.33 -19.82
CA GLU A 53 -12.80 -3.20 -18.99
C GLU A 53 -13.88 -2.76 -17.98
N ASN A 54 -15.16 -3.06 -18.20
CA ASN A 54 -16.24 -2.75 -17.26
C ASN A 54 -16.08 -3.52 -15.95
N ASN A 55 -15.40 -4.67 -15.99
CA ASN A 55 -15.14 -5.53 -14.82
C ASN A 55 -13.71 -5.43 -14.28
N SER A 56 -12.88 -4.51 -14.79
CA SER A 56 -11.48 -4.34 -14.42
C SER A 56 -11.25 -3.56 -13.13
N THR A 57 -12.29 -2.94 -12.56
CA THR A 57 -12.16 -2.01 -11.42
C THR A 57 -13.06 -2.42 -10.26
N ARG A 58 -12.53 -2.29 -9.02
CA ARG A 58 -13.29 -2.44 -7.77
C ARG A 58 -13.00 -1.26 -6.84
N MET A 59 -13.94 -1.01 -5.92
CA MET A 59 -13.85 0.10 -4.98
C MET A 59 -13.79 -0.41 -3.54
N PHE A 60 -12.77 0.02 -2.81
CA PHE A 60 -12.65 -0.16 -1.37
C PHE A 60 -13.21 1.08 -0.68
N LYS A 61 -14.27 0.90 0.08
CA LYS A 61 -14.89 1.98 0.84
C LYS A 61 -14.40 1.97 2.28
N PHE A 62 -14.24 3.16 2.84
CA PHE A 62 -13.85 3.36 4.22
C PHE A 62 -14.50 4.60 4.81
N THR A 63 -14.47 4.69 6.15
CA THR A 63 -14.90 5.87 6.91
C THR A 63 -13.76 6.31 7.81
N ASN A 64 -13.54 7.61 7.94
CA ASN A 64 -12.66 8.17 8.95
C ASN A 64 -13.40 8.19 10.29
N THR A 65 -13.09 7.27 11.19
CA THR A 65 -13.66 7.19 12.54
C THR A 65 -12.87 7.95 13.60
N GLY A 66 -11.73 8.53 13.21
CA GLY A 66 -10.92 9.39 14.07
C GLY A 66 -11.52 10.79 14.24
N LYS A 67 -10.79 11.66 14.94
CA LYS A 67 -11.23 13.02 15.27
C LYS A 67 -10.54 14.10 14.44
N SER A 68 -9.51 13.73 13.66
CA SER A 68 -8.76 14.64 12.78
C SER A 68 -8.95 14.28 11.32
N PRO A 69 -8.69 15.19 10.37
CA PRO A 69 -8.74 14.89 8.94
C PRO A 69 -7.76 13.77 8.56
N LEU A 70 -8.26 12.79 7.81
CA LEU A 70 -7.50 11.69 7.26
C LEU A 70 -6.89 12.08 5.92
N ILE A 71 -5.58 12.00 5.81
CA ILE A 71 -4.82 12.34 4.60
C ILE A 71 -4.10 11.08 4.12
N ILE A 72 -4.42 10.65 2.91
CA ILE A 72 -3.72 9.54 2.25
C ILE A 72 -2.53 10.12 1.50
N SER A 73 -1.32 9.72 1.90
CA SER A 73 -0.08 10.20 1.30
C SER A 73 0.41 9.36 0.14
N SER A 74 0.03 8.08 0.11
CA SER A 74 0.45 7.15 -0.96
C SER A 74 -0.49 5.96 -1.07
N CYS A 75 -0.68 5.51 -2.31
CA CYS A 75 -1.32 4.25 -2.65
C CYS A 75 -0.48 3.54 -3.72
N ARG A 76 -0.08 2.31 -3.44
CA ARG A 76 0.80 1.56 -4.35
C ARG A 76 0.29 0.13 -4.54
N GLY A 77 0.12 -0.27 -5.79
CA GLY A 77 -0.10 -1.67 -6.15
C GLY A 77 1.17 -2.50 -6.02
N SER A 78 1.03 -3.78 -5.73
CA SER A 78 2.15 -4.75 -5.65
C SER A 78 2.83 -5.03 -6.99
N CYS A 79 2.23 -4.60 -8.11
CA CYS A 79 2.80 -4.68 -9.47
C CYS A 79 2.23 -3.55 -10.34
N GLY A 80 2.83 -3.32 -11.50
CA GLY A 80 2.28 -2.40 -12.50
C GLY A 80 0.93 -2.83 -13.09
N CYS A 81 0.50 -4.06 -12.81
CA CYS A 81 -0.79 -4.61 -13.21
C CYS A 81 -1.94 -4.23 -12.26
N THR A 82 -1.66 -3.55 -11.16
CA THR A 82 -2.62 -3.14 -10.13
C THR A 82 -2.44 -1.66 -9.87
N VAL A 83 -3.37 -0.85 -10.35
CA VAL A 83 -3.27 0.61 -10.32
C VAL A 83 -4.35 1.17 -9.39
N PRO A 84 -3.98 1.58 -8.16
CA PRO A 84 -4.90 2.25 -7.27
C PRO A 84 -5.05 3.74 -7.61
N THR A 85 -6.27 4.26 -7.41
CA THR A 85 -6.57 5.69 -7.41
C THR A 85 -7.15 6.07 -6.06
N CYS A 86 -6.45 6.93 -5.33
CA CYS A 86 -6.81 7.36 -3.99
C CYS A 86 -7.33 8.78 -3.97
N PRO A 87 -8.19 9.14 -2.98
CA PRO A 87 -8.56 10.50 -2.72
C PRO A 87 -7.34 11.38 -2.47
N THR A 88 -7.32 12.57 -3.05
CA THR A 88 -6.29 13.59 -2.83
C THR A 88 -6.70 14.60 -1.75
N GLU A 89 -8.02 14.74 -1.55
CA GLU A 89 -8.58 15.64 -0.56
C GLU A 89 -8.61 14.98 0.83
N PRO A 90 -8.40 15.76 1.90
CA PRO A 90 -8.53 15.25 3.26
C PRO A 90 -9.96 14.78 3.56
N ILE A 91 -10.08 13.59 4.13
CA ILE A 91 -11.37 13.01 4.54
C ILE A 91 -11.66 13.42 5.99
N LEU A 92 -12.68 14.27 6.17
CA LEU A 92 -13.05 14.81 7.49
C LEU A 92 -13.55 13.71 8.44
N PRO A 93 -13.51 13.94 9.76
CA PRO A 93 -14.08 13.04 10.75
C PRO A 93 -15.53 12.65 10.44
N GLY A 94 -15.84 11.36 10.51
CA GLY A 94 -17.15 10.81 10.21
C GLY A 94 -17.50 10.74 8.71
N LYS A 95 -16.64 11.21 7.81
CA LYS A 95 -16.87 11.13 6.36
C LYS A 95 -16.25 9.87 5.77
N GLY A 96 -16.90 9.38 4.71
CA GLY A 96 -16.42 8.26 3.92
C GLY A 96 -15.52 8.68 2.76
N GLY A 97 -14.71 7.74 2.31
CA GLY A 97 -13.92 7.83 1.10
C GLY A 97 -13.88 6.48 0.37
N GLU A 98 -13.34 6.47 -0.82
CA GLU A 98 -13.17 5.26 -1.61
C GLU A 98 -11.81 5.23 -2.32
N ILE A 99 -11.22 4.04 -2.41
CA ILE A 99 -10.03 3.78 -3.22
C ILE A 99 -10.48 2.90 -4.37
N LYS A 100 -10.30 3.38 -5.60
CA LYS A 100 -10.54 2.60 -6.81
C LYS A 100 -9.30 1.81 -7.14
N VAL A 101 -9.44 0.51 -7.41
CA VAL A 101 -8.34 -0.36 -7.78
C VAL A 101 -8.66 -0.98 -9.14
N HIS A 102 -7.89 -0.59 -10.14
CA HIS A 102 -7.91 -1.18 -11.47
C HIS A 102 -6.90 -2.33 -11.55
N TYR A 103 -7.33 -3.46 -12.12
CA TYR A 103 -6.47 -4.61 -12.43
C TYR A 103 -6.39 -4.83 -13.94
N ASP A 104 -5.19 -5.08 -14.46
CA ASP A 104 -4.96 -5.39 -15.87
C ASP A 104 -5.51 -6.78 -16.23
N ILE A 105 -6.74 -6.81 -16.72
CA ILE A 105 -7.48 -8.02 -17.09
C ILE A 105 -7.04 -8.62 -18.43
N ASN A 106 -5.97 -8.13 -19.06
CA ASN A 106 -5.34 -8.79 -20.21
C ASN A 106 -4.43 -9.96 -19.76
N ARG A 107 -4.18 -10.09 -18.45
CA ARG A 107 -3.38 -11.15 -17.84
C ARG A 107 -4.26 -12.33 -17.49
N VAL A 108 -4.32 -13.32 -18.37
CA VAL A 108 -5.12 -14.54 -18.18
C VAL A 108 -4.61 -15.38 -17.01
N GLY A 109 -5.51 -15.96 -16.25
CA GLY A 109 -5.24 -16.82 -15.12
C GLY A 109 -5.65 -16.25 -13.76
N PRO A 110 -5.43 -17.00 -12.68
CA PRO A 110 -5.74 -16.55 -11.33
C PRO A 110 -4.78 -15.44 -10.88
N PHE A 111 -5.32 -14.52 -10.09
CA PHE A 111 -4.50 -13.46 -9.51
C PHE A 111 -4.83 -13.21 -8.04
N THR A 112 -3.79 -12.83 -7.30
CA THR A 112 -3.86 -12.27 -5.96
C THR A 112 -2.90 -11.10 -5.91
N LYS A 113 -3.39 -9.90 -5.64
CA LYS A 113 -2.60 -8.67 -5.60
C LYS A 113 -2.95 -7.85 -4.37
N THR A 114 -2.03 -6.99 -3.97
CA THR A 114 -2.23 -6.09 -2.84
C THR A 114 -2.01 -4.65 -3.24
N VAL A 115 -2.65 -3.76 -2.49
CA VAL A 115 -2.44 -2.31 -2.54
C VAL A 115 -2.05 -1.87 -1.14
N THR A 116 -0.91 -1.22 -1.02
CA THR A 116 -0.48 -0.57 0.22
C THR A 116 -0.94 0.87 0.23
N VAL A 117 -1.66 1.25 1.27
CA VAL A 117 -2.16 2.61 1.53
C VAL A 117 -1.39 3.18 2.69
N THR A 118 -0.76 4.34 2.51
CA THR A 118 -0.03 5.06 3.56
C THR A 118 -0.75 6.37 3.86
N SER A 119 -0.90 6.70 5.15
CA SER A 119 -1.66 7.87 5.61
C SER A 119 -1.14 8.40 6.95
N ASN A 120 -1.78 9.46 7.44
CA ASN A 120 -1.58 10.01 8.78
C ASN A 120 -2.47 9.36 9.86
N ALA A 121 -3.14 8.25 9.56
CA ALA A 121 -4.03 7.55 10.50
C ALA A 121 -3.25 6.81 11.60
N LYS A 122 -3.94 6.43 12.68
CA LYS A 122 -3.40 5.52 13.71
C LYS A 122 -2.92 4.21 13.09
N ASN A 123 -3.72 3.66 12.17
CA ASN A 123 -3.38 2.54 11.31
C ASN A 123 -2.78 3.08 9.99
N ALA A 124 -1.59 3.69 10.09
CA ALA A 124 -0.95 4.49 9.04
C ALA A 124 -0.67 3.73 7.73
N ASN A 125 -0.45 2.41 7.83
CA ASN A 125 -0.16 1.54 6.69
C ASN A 125 -1.19 0.42 6.64
N GLU A 126 -2.07 0.51 5.66
CA GLU A 126 -3.11 -0.48 5.40
C GLU A 126 -2.79 -1.29 4.15
N THR A 127 -3.16 -2.56 4.15
CA THR A 127 -3.01 -3.43 3.00
C THR A 127 -4.37 -3.92 2.54
N LEU A 128 -4.74 -3.53 1.33
CA LEU A 128 -5.94 -4.00 0.65
C LEU A 128 -5.56 -5.16 -0.28
N LYS A 129 -6.44 -6.14 -0.41
CA LYS A 129 -6.20 -7.34 -1.21
C LYS A 129 -7.28 -7.49 -2.27
N ILE A 130 -6.86 -7.83 -3.48
CA ILE A 130 -7.75 -8.24 -4.57
C ILE A 130 -7.41 -9.66 -5.01
N THR A 131 -8.42 -10.44 -5.33
CA THR A 131 -8.32 -11.80 -5.89
C THR A 131 -9.25 -11.93 -7.07
N GLY A 132 -9.02 -12.93 -7.91
CA GLY A 132 -9.91 -13.27 -9.01
C GLY A 132 -9.23 -14.17 -10.04
N THR A 133 -9.95 -14.43 -11.13
CA THR A 133 -9.45 -15.20 -12.28
C THR A 133 -9.85 -14.50 -13.57
N VAL A 134 -8.89 -14.28 -14.46
CA VAL A 134 -9.16 -13.78 -15.82
C VAL A 134 -9.25 -14.94 -16.79
N ASN A 135 -10.39 -15.09 -17.44
CA ASN A 135 -10.61 -16.08 -18.49
C ASN A 135 -10.44 -15.44 -19.88
N ASP A 136 -9.77 -16.18 -20.77
CA ASP A 136 -9.73 -15.85 -22.20
C ASP A 136 -10.76 -16.71 -22.94
N PRO A 137 -11.87 -16.13 -23.45
CA PRO A 137 -12.89 -16.88 -24.17
C PRO A 137 -12.38 -17.47 -25.50
N SER A 138 -11.29 -16.95 -26.04
CA SER A 138 -10.68 -17.46 -27.26
C SER A 138 -9.75 -18.66 -27.06
N ALA A 139 -9.35 -18.95 -25.80
CA ALA A 139 -8.41 -20.02 -25.50
C ALA A 139 -8.95 -21.45 -25.76
N GLY A 140 -10.25 -21.59 -26.04
CA GLY A 140 -10.89 -22.86 -26.41
C GLY A 140 -11.29 -22.96 -27.89
N GLN A 141 -11.02 -21.95 -28.68
CA GLN A 141 -11.38 -21.95 -30.10
C GLN A 141 -10.23 -22.58 -30.89
N PRO A 142 -10.47 -23.69 -31.62
CA PRO A 142 -9.46 -24.24 -32.52
C PRO A 142 -9.05 -23.15 -33.52
N ALA A 143 -7.75 -23.02 -33.78
CA ALA A 143 -7.27 -22.13 -34.87
C ALA A 143 -8.03 -22.44 -36.12
N PRO A 144 -8.47 -21.42 -36.92
CA PRO A 144 -9.11 -21.68 -38.21
C PRO A 144 -8.15 -22.52 -39.05
N ALA A 145 -8.59 -23.72 -39.40
CA ALA A 145 -7.84 -24.59 -40.29
C ALA A 145 -7.52 -23.79 -41.54
N ASN A 146 -6.24 -23.61 -41.83
CA ASN A 146 -5.80 -23.03 -43.12
C ASN A 146 -6.43 -23.81 -44.23
N GLU A 147 -7.38 -23.21 -44.93
CA GLU A 147 -7.93 -23.75 -46.14
C GLU A 147 -6.77 -23.98 -47.11
N PRO A 148 -6.58 -25.20 -47.65
CA PRO A 148 -5.53 -25.42 -48.61
C PRO A 148 -5.81 -24.58 -49.87
N ALA A 149 -4.82 -23.78 -50.26
CA ALA A 149 -4.86 -22.98 -51.48
C ALA A 149 -5.26 -23.87 -52.66
N THR A 150 -6.43 -23.64 -53.23
CA THR A 150 -6.90 -24.30 -54.45
C THR A 150 -5.97 -23.87 -55.56
N THR A 151 -5.06 -24.77 -55.95
CA THR A 151 -4.24 -24.63 -57.15
C THR A 151 -5.17 -24.73 -58.34
N GLN A 152 -5.43 -23.62 -59.05
CA GLN A 152 -6.08 -23.64 -60.34
C GLN A 152 -5.08 -24.15 -61.37
N PRO A 153 -5.44 -25.18 -62.19
CA PRO A 153 -4.63 -25.55 -63.39
C PRO A 153 -4.93 -24.61 -64.49
N HIS A 154 -3.87 -24.18 -65.18
CA HIS A 154 -3.91 -23.55 -66.49
C HIS A 154 -4.16 -24.61 -67.58
#